data_9aeed2cfac75e5a786cb8a1a0e936bc8
#
_entry.id   9aeed2cfac75e5a786cb8a1a0e936bc8
#
_cell.length_a   1.000
_cell.length_b   1.000
_cell.length_c   1.000
_cell.angle_alpha   90.00
_cell.angle_beta   90.00
_cell.angle_gamma   90.00
#
_symmetry.space_group_name_H-M   'P 1'
#
loop_
_entity.id
_entity.type
_entity.pdbx_description
1 polymer ?
#
loop_
_entity_poly.entity_id
_entity_poly.type
_entity_poly.pdbx_seq_one_letter_code
_entity_poly.pdbx_strand_id
1 'polypeptide(L)'
;MNRFSTAKICRAGIIASVYFVLTYFFQAISFGPIQLRVAEALTVLPLFFIESIPALFIGCMVANFFSGFLIFDLTIGTFATLSASFLTFLIGNCIKNKYLKFVLGVIPPIIINAFLVPLVIWLSGGLSYTYMVQVAIIGLGQTLAIVPLGGLLYFALYSLKESNPSSSIFSK
;
A
#
# COMPACT_ATOMS: atom_id res chain seq x y z
N MET A 1 6.72 12.10 -25.28
CA MET A 1 5.78 12.44 -24.19
C MET A 1 4.67 11.41 -24.22
N ASN A 2 4.77 10.34 -23.39
CA ASN A 2 3.75 9.32 -23.35
C ASN A 2 2.51 9.89 -22.64
N ARG A 3 1.48 10.14 -23.42
CA ARG A 3 0.15 10.51 -22.95
C ARG A 3 -0.31 9.43 -21.98
N PHE A 4 -0.90 9.84 -20.87
CA PHE A 4 -1.63 8.94 -19.99
C PHE A 4 -2.67 8.18 -20.83
N SER A 5 -2.39 6.93 -21.12
CA SER A 5 -3.35 6.10 -21.85
C SER A 5 -4.61 5.98 -20.99
N THR A 6 -5.79 6.08 -21.62
CA THR A 6 -7.09 5.88 -20.92
C THR A 6 -7.08 4.59 -20.08
N ALA A 7 -6.42 3.55 -20.57
CA ALA A 7 -6.24 2.30 -19.83
C ALA A 7 -5.48 2.46 -18.50
N LYS A 8 -4.46 3.32 -18.44
CA LYS A 8 -3.72 3.60 -17.18
C LYS A 8 -4.59 4.37 -16.19
N ILE A 9 -5.38 5.33 -16.67
CA ILE A 9 -6.31 6.09 -15.83
C ILE A 9 -7.40 5.17 -15.28
N CYS A 10 -8.00 4.31 -16.11
CA CYS A 10 -9.01 3.33 -15.67
C CYS A 10 -8.42 2.38 -14.62
N ARG A 11 -7.21 1.88 -14.83
CA ARG A 11 -6.51 1.01 -13.87
C ARG A 11 -6.25 1.74 -12.55
N ALA A 12 -5.78 2.98 -12.60
CA ALA A 12 -5.59 3.79 -11.40
C ALA A 12 -6.90 3.98 -10.64
N GLY A 13 -7.99 4.28 -11.34
CA GLY A 13 -9.33 4.40 -10.74
C GLY A 13 -9.79 3.10 -10.06
N ILE A 14 -9.60 1.96 -10.70
CA ILE A 14 -9.94 0.65 -10.13
C ILE A 14 -9.11 0.38 -8.88
N ILE A 15 -7.78 0.60 -8.91
CA ILE A 15 -6.91 0.38 -7.76
C ILE A 15 -7.33 1.28 -6.58
N ALA A 16 -7.58 2.56 -6.83
CA ALA A 16 -8.03 3.50 -5.79
C ALA A 16 -9.36 3.07 -5.18
N SER A 17 -10.32 2.67 -6.01
CA SER A 17 -11.64 2.20 -5.55
C SER A 17 -11.54 0.92 -4.74
N VAL A 18 -10.74 -0.05 -5.19
CA VAL A 18 -10.54 -1.32 -4.45
C VAL A 18 -9.85 -1.06 -3.12
N TYR A 19 -8.83 -0.18 -3.08
CA TYR A 19 -8.17 0.20 -1.82
C TYR A 19 -9.18 0.81 -0.83
N PHE A 20 -9.98 1.77 -1.30
CA PHE A 20 -11.02 2.39 -0.48
C PHE A 20 -12.03 1.37 0.04
N VAL A 21 -12.62 0.56 -0.85
CA VAL A 21 -13.63 -0.45 -0.50
C VAL A 21 -13.10 -1.45 0.51
N LEU A 22 -11.88 -1.97 0.31
CA LEU A 22 -11.27 -2.90 1.26
C LEU A 22 -11.04 -2.24 2.62
N THR A 23 -10.53 -1.01 2.66
CA THR A 23 -10.32 -0.32 3.93
C THR A 23 -11.62 -0.02 4.64
N TYR A 24 -12.65 0.41 3.91
CA TYR A 24 -13.96 0.75 4.44
C TYR A 24 -14.70 -0.50 4.94
N PHE A 25 -14.71 -1.59 4.15
CA PHE A 25 -15.38 -2.84 4.52
C PHE A 25 -14.76 -3.47 5.77
N PHE A 26 -13.44 -3.41 5.87
CA PHE A 26 -12.70 -3.90 7.04
C PHE A 26 -12.36 -2.78 8.04
N GLN A 27 -13.16 -1.73 8.11
CA GLN A 27 -12.90 -0.54 8.94
C GLN A 27 -12.58 -0.88 10.39
N ALA A 28 -13.32 -1.80 11.02
CA ALA A 28 -13.15 -2.18 12.41
C ALA A 28 -11.73 -2.72 12.73
N ILE A 29 -11.10 -3.42 11.79
CA ILE A 29 -9.73 -3.94 11.95
C ILE A 29 -8.67 -3.02 11.31
N SER A 30 -9.06 -2.26 10.28
CA SER A 30 -8.17 -1.32 9.60
C SER A 30 -7.79 -0.12 10.47
N PHE A 31 -8.70 0.34 11.33
CA PHE A 31 -8.49 1.44 12.27
C PHE A 31 -8.52 0.99 13.74
N GLY A 32 -8.46 -0.32 13.99
CA GLY A 32 -8.35 -0.89 15.32
C GLY A 32 -6.94 -0.78 15.92
N PRO A 33 -6.72 -1.29 17.14
CA PRO A 33 -5.42 -1.16 17.83
C PRO A 33 -4.23 -1.78 17.10
N ILE A 34 -4.46 -2.82 16.28
CA ILE A 34 -3.44 -3.53 15.49
C ILE A 34 -3.29 -2.89 14.10
N GLN A 35 -4.29 -2.14 13.65
CA GLN A 35 -4.35 -1.51 12.32
C GLN A 35 -4.01 -2.46 11.16
N LEU A 36 -4.62 -3.65 11.15
CA LEU A 36 -4.45 -4.62 10.08
C LEU A 36 -5.26 -4.15 8.86
N ARG A 37 -4.62 -3.44 7.94
CA ARG A 37 -5.23 -2.92 6.72
C ARG A 37 -5.05 -3.92 5.57
N VAL A 38 -6.11 -4.67 5.25
CA VAL A 38 -6.11 -5.62 4.10
C VAL A 38 -5.76 -4.91 2.79
N ALA A 39 -6.19 -3.66 2.63
CA ALA A 39 -5.89 -2.84 1.45
C ALA A 39 -4.38 -2.60 1.22
N GLU A 40 -3.54 -2.70 2.26
CA GLU A 40 -2.09 -2.59 2.12
C GLU A 40 -1.47 -3.71 1.27
N ALA A 41 -2.18 -4.82 1.05
CA ALA A 41 -1.79 -5.82 0.06
C ALA A 41 -1.60 -5.23 -1.35
N LEU A 42 -2.32 -4.15 -1.68
CA LEU A 42 -2.20 -3.45 -2.96
C LEU A 42 -0.90 -2.65 -3.11
N THR A 43 -0.16 -2.42 -2.02
CA THR A 43 1.13 -1.69 -2.06
C THR A 43 2.24 -2.43 -2.80
N VAL A 44 2.01 -3.67 -3.23
CA VAL A 44 2.90 -4.40 -4.15
C VAL A 44 2.70 -4.00 -5.62
N LEU A 45 1.59 -3.34 -5.99
CA LEU A 45 1.28 -2.96 -7.36
C LEU A 45 2.28 -1.99 -7.99
N PRO A 46 2.92 -1.05 -7.26
CA PRO A 46 3.99 -0.21 -7.79
C PRO A 46 5.18 -0.99 -8.34
N LEU A 47 5.38 -2.26 -7.95
CA LEU A 47 6.39 -3.13 -8.57
C LEU A 47 6.14 -3.40 -10.06
N PHE A 48 4.91 -3.17 -10.54
CA PHE A 48 4.49 -3.41 -11.93
C PHE A 48 3.99 -2.14 -12.63
N PHE A 49 3.29 -1.25 -11.93
CA PHE A 49 2.53 -0.16 -12.51
C PHE A 49 2.83 1.17 -11.81
N ILE A 50 3.35 2.15 -12.54
CA ILE A 50 3.63 3.48 -11.99
C ILE A 50 2.35 4.22 -11.59
N GLU A 51 1.26 4.01 -12.32
CA GLU A 51 -0.05 4.62 -12.05
C GLU A 51 -0.68 4.14 -10.75
N SER A 52 -0.19 3.05 -10.17
CA SER A 52 -0.63 2.61 -8.84
C SER A 52 -0.17 3.55 -7.72
N ILE A 53 0.89 4.34 -7.92
CA ILE A 53 1.36 5.31 -6.92
C ILE A 53 0.27 6.35 -6.61
N PRO A 54 -0.20 7.16 -7.59
CA PRO A 54 -1.28 8.10 -7.34
C PRO A 54 -2.60 7.40 -6.99
N ALA A 55 -2.85 6.19 -7.50
CA ALA A 55 -4.04 5.43 -7.17
C ALA A 55 -4.12 5.05 -5.69
N LEU A 56 -3.03 4.52 -5.12
CA LEU A 56 -2.93 4.17 -3.70
C LEU A 56 -3.00 5.41 -2.81
N PHE A 57 -2.36 6.51 -3.24
CA PHE A 57 -2.44 7.80 -2.54
C PHE A 57 -3.90 8.28 -2.44
N ILE A 58 -4.63 8.31 -3.55
CA ILE A 58 -6.04 8.77 -3.58
C ILE A 58 -6.93 7.80 -2.80
N GLY A 59 -6.76 6.48 -3.00
CA GLY A 59 -7.54 5.46 -2.31
C GLY A 59 -7.35 5.53 -0.78
N CYS A 60 -6.11 5.69 -0.32
CA CYS A 60 -5.78 5.88 1.09
C CYS A 60 -6.34 7.20 1.63
N MET A 61 -6.21 8.29 0.87
CA MET A 61 -6.75 9.60 1.25
C MET A 61 -8.25 9.53 1.47
N VAL A 62 -9.00 8.94 0.53
CA VAL A 62 -10.46 8.77 0.65
C VAL A 62 -10.83 7.85 1.82
N ALA A 63 -10.09 6.76 2.02
CA ALA A 63 -10.31 5.85 3.14
C ALA A 63 -10.08 6.52 4.50
N ASN A 64 -9.08 7.38 4.59
CA ASN A 64 -8.72 8.08 5.83
C ASN A 64 -9.77 9.13 6.27
N PHE A 65 -10.72 9.54 5.40
CA PHE A 65 -11.87 10.34 5.83
C PHE A 65 -12.77 9.61 6.85
N PHE A 66 -12.69 8.28 6.90
CA PHE A 66 -13.45 7.45 7.83
C PHE A 66 -12.63 7.01 9.04
N SER A 67 -11.41 7.53 9.18
CA SER A 67 -10.53 7.27 10.32
C SER A 67 -10.98 8.02 11.57
N GLY A 68 -10.78 7.44 12.75
CA GLY A 68 -10.95 8.11 14.03
C GLY A 68 -9.95 9.26 14.28
N PHE A 69 -8.84 9.32 13.52
CA PHE A 69 -7.77 10.32 13.63
C PHE A 69 -7.66 11.19 12.38
N LEU A 70 -8.82 11.59 11.84
CA LEU A 70 -9.03 12.21 10.52
C LEU A 70 -7.88 13.12 10.03
N ILE A 71 -7.50 14.15 10.80
CA ILE A 71 -6.54 15.16 10.35
C ILE A 71 -5.14 14.55 10.16
N PHE A 72 -4.68 13.76 11.11
CA PHE A 72 -3.35 13.16 11.07
C PHE A 72 -3.25 11.99 10.10
N ASP A 73 -4.30 11.16 10.00
CA ASP A 73 -4.35 10.07 9.01
C ASP A 73 -4.46 10.62 7.59
N LEU A 74 -5.25 11.70 7.39
CA LEU A 74 -5.40 12.33 6.09
C LEU A 74 -4.09 12.97 5.60
N THR A 75 -3.28 13.49 6.52
CA THR A 75 -1.97 14.09 6.19
C THR A 75 -0.86 13.04 6.26
N ILE A 76 -0.43 12.67 7.47
CA ILE A 76 0.74 11.80 7.69
C ILE A 76 0.49 10.41 7.11
N GLY A 77 -0.68 9.79 7.37
CA GLY A 77 -1.00 8.44 6.88
C GLY A 77 -1.04 8.35 5.36
N THR A 78 -1.64 9.33 4.70
CA THR A 78 -1.71 9.37 3.24
C THR A 78 -0.33 9.62 2.60
N PHE A 79 0.48 10.51 3.18
CA PHE A 79 1.87 10.71 2.71
C PHE A 79 2.76 9.51 3.01
N ALA A 80 2.51 8.76 4.08
CA ALA A 80 3.19 7.49 4.34
C ALA A 80 2.97 6.50 3.19
N THR A 81 1.71 6.32 2.76
CA THR A 81 1.36 5.44 1.63
C THR A 81 1.98 5.92 0.33
N LEU A 82 2.00 7.23 0.06
CA LEU A 82 2.65 7.80 -1.12
C LEU A 82 4.16 7.48 -1.14
N SER A 83 4.84 7.77 -0.04
CA SER A 83 6.29 7.55 0.10
C SER A 83 6.64 6.06 -0.02
N ALA A 84 5.87 5.20 0.64
CA ALA A 84 6.02 3.75 0.56
C ALA A 84 5.85 3.24 -0.88
N SER A 85 4.78 3.67 -1.56
CA SER A 85 4.49 3.29 -2.94
C SER A 85 5.59 3.74 -3.91
N PHE A 86 6.11 4.94 -3.72
CA PHE A 86 7.20 5.46 -4.54
C PHE A 86 8.51 4.66 -4.35
N LEU A 87 8.89 4.36 -3.11
CA LEU A 87 10.07 3.53 -2.84
C LEU A 87 9.90 2.10 -3.37
N THR A 88 8.72 1.51 -3.21
CA THR A 88 8.38 0.21 -3.79
C THR A 88 8.56 0.23 -5.32
N PHE A 89 8.10 1.28 -6.00
CA PHE A 89 8.29 1.44 -7.44
C PHE A 89 9.77 1.53 -7.83
N LEU A 90 10.59 2.30 -7.10
CA LEU A 90 12.03 2.39 -7.35
C LEU A 90 12.71 1.01 -7.25
N ILE A 91 12.40 0.26 -6.19
CA ILE A 91 12.87 -1.12 -6.01
C ILE A 91 12.44 -2.00 -7.18
N GLY A 92 11.19 -1.84 -7.61
CA GLY A 92 10.63 -2.55 -8.76
C GLY A 92 11.39 -2.35 -10.06
N ASN A 93 11.98 -1.17 -10.27
CA ASN A 93 12.78 -0.86 -11.44
C ASN A 93 14.24 -1.34 -11.34
N CYS A 94 14.80 -1.36 -10.12
CA CYS A 94 16.20 -1.72 -9.90
C CYS A 94 16.42 -3.23 -9.87
N ILE A 95 15.44 -4.03 -9.43
CA ILE A 95 15.63 -5.45 -9.14
C ILE A 95 14.96 -6.32 -10.21
N LYS A 96 15.74 -7.22 -10.82
CA LYS A 96 15.27 -8.15 -11.85
C LYS A 96 14.80 -9.50 -11.28
N ASN A 97 15.43 -9.98 -10.20
CA ASN A 97 15.08 -11.26 -9.59
C ASN A 97 13.69 -11.18 -8.94
N LYS A 98 12.79 -12.08 -9.33
CA LYS A 98 11.38 -12.04 -8.90
C LYS A 98 11.19 -12.14 -7.38
N TYR A 99 11.92 -13.04 -6.74
CA TYR A 99 11.81 -13.24 -5.29
C TYR A 99 12.39 -12.07 -4.50
N LEU A 100 13.59 -11.63 -4.89
CA LEU A 100 14.26 -10.50 -4.26
C LEU A 100 13.47 -9.20 -4.46
N LYS A 101 12.86 -9.02 -5.63
CA LYS A 101 11.98 -7.89 -5.95
C LYS A 101 10.77 -7.82 -5.03
N PHE A 102 10.13 -8.97 -4.76
CA PHE A 102 9.02 -9.04 -3.82
C PHE A 102 9.49 -8.74 -2.39
N VAL A 103 10.50 -9.46 -1.90
CA VAL A 103 10.99 -9.31 -0.52
C VAL A 103 11.42 -7.88 -0.23
N LEU A 104 12.20 -7.26 -1.12
CA LEU A 104 12.63 -5.87 -0.92
C LEU A 104 11.48 -4.87 -1.18
N GLY A 105 10.56 -5.19 -2.09
CA GLY A 105 9.43 -4.34 -2.42
C GLY A 105 8.39 -4.18 -1.31
N VAL A 106 8.26 -5.16 -0.42
CA VAL A 106 7.33 -5.09 0.72
C VAL A 106 7.93 -4.37 1.94
N ILE A 107 9.25 -4.16 1.98
CA ILE A 107 9.93 -3.50 3.11
C ILE A 107 9.48 -2.04 3.30
N PRO A 108 9.46 -1.17 2.26
CA PRO A 108 9.07 0.22 2.45
C PRO A 108 7.69 0.41 3.07
N PRO A 109 6.59 -0.22 2.58
CA PRO A 109 5.29 -0.04 3.19
C PRO A 109 5.24 -0.57 4.63
N ILE A 110 5.90 -1.69 4.94
CA ILE A 110 5.94 -2.23 6.30
C ILE A 110 6.64 -1.25 7.24
N ILE A 111 7.86 -0.80 6.89
CA ILE A 111 8.66 0.07 7.77
C ILE A 111 8.00 1.44 7.92
N ILE A 112 7.62 2.08 6.82
CA ILE A 112 7.07 3.43 6.87
C ILE A 112 5.79 3.46 7.70
N ASN A 113 4.87 2.50 7.48
CA ASN A 113 3.64 2.44 8.25
C ASN A 113 3.89 2.03 9.71
N ALA A 114 4.84 1.13 9.99
CA ALA A 114 5.19 0.75 11.35
C ALA A 114 5.64 1.93 12.22
N PHE A 115 6.29 2.93 11.63
CA PHE A 115 6.72 4.12 12.37
C PHE A 115 5.72 5.28 12.28
N LEU A 116 5.17 5.57 11.10
CA LEU A 116 4.33 6.76 10.93
C LEU A 116 2.90 6.59 11.48
N VAL A 117 2.35 5.37 11.46
CA VAL A 117 1.01 5.15 12.01
C VAL A 117 0.98 5.27 13.54
N PRO A 118 1.95 4.73 14.32
CA PRO A 118 2.02 5.03 15.75
C PRO A 118 2.23 6.52 16.06
N LEU A 119 2.94 7.24 15.19
CA LEU A 119 3.11 8.68 15.30
C LEU A 119 1.78 9.41 15.19
N VAL A 120 0.93 9.02 14.24
CA VAL A 120 -0.44 9.54 14.09
C VAL A 120 -1.25 9.31 15.37
N ILE A 121 -1.23 8.09 15.91
CA ILE A 121 -1.96 7.73 17.12
C ILE A 121 -1.43 8.54 18.31
N TRP A 122 -0.12 8.69 18.42
CA TRP A 122 0.53 9.47 19.50
C TRP A 122 0.14 10.95 19.45
N LEU A 123 0.23 11.57 18.28
CA LEU A 123 -0.16 12.98 18.09
C LEU A 123 -1.64 13.22 18.37
N SER A 124 -2.47 12.20 18.17
CA SER A 124 -3.91 12.24 18.45
C SER A 124 -4.24 11.96 19.93
N GLY A 125 -3.23 11.71 20.79
CA GLY A 125 -3.43 11.38 22.19
C GLY A 125 -4.02 9.98 22.47
N GLY A 126 -4.00 9.10 21.48
CA GLY A 126 -4.66 7.78 21.51
C GLY A 126 -3.74 6.58 21.75
N LEU A 127 -2.48 6.76 22.18
CA LEU A 127 -1.58 5.65 22.47
C LEU A 127 -2.05 4.82 23.66
N SER A 128 -2.35 3.54 23.41
CA SER A 128 -2.67 2.56 24.45
C SER A 128 -1.43 1.88 25.02
N TYR A 129 -0.30 1.94 24.30
CA TYR A 129 0.98 1.30 24.65
C TYR A 129 2.14 2.26 24.47
N THR A 130 3.32 1.89 24.98
CA THR A 130 4.56 2.64 24.68
C THR A 130 4.78 2.69 23.17
N TYR A 131 5.28 3.81 22.64
CA TYR A 131 5.46 4.03 21.19
C TYR A 131 6.15 2.85 20.48
N MET A 132 7.24 2.32 21.03
CA MET A 132 7.97 1.19 20.44
C MET A 132 7.17 -0.11 20.42
N VAL A 133 6.33 -0.35 21.42
CA VAL A 133 5.40 -1.51 21.43
C VAL A 133 4.36 -1.33 20.34
N GLN A 134 3.83 -0.12 20.16
CA GLN A 134 2.87 0.16 19.08
C GLN A 134 3.52 0.01 17.69
N VAL A 135 4.79 0.43 17.52
CA VAL A 135 5.57 0.19 16.29
C VAL A 135 5.66 -1.30 15.97
N ALA A 136 5.96 -2.14 16.96
CA ALA A 136 6.04 -3.58 16.77
C ALA A 136 4.68 -4.20 16.41
N ILE A 137 3.60 -3.80 17.08
CA ILE A 137 2.24 -4.29 16.83
C ILE A 137 1.80 -3.94 15.40
N ILE A 138 1.97 -2.68 15.00
CA ILE A 138 1.58 -2.23 13.65
C ILE A 138 2.47 -2.86 12.59
N GLY A 139 3.79 -2.97 12.82
CA GLY A 139 4.71 -3.66 11.92
C GLY A 139 4.33 -5.12 11.68
N LEU A 140 3.91 -5.85 12.72
CA LEU A 140 3.38 -7.21 12.61
C LEU A 140 2.07 -7.22 11.81
N GLY A 141 1.14 -6.32 12.10
CA GLY A 141 -0.12 -6.19 11.37
C GLY A 141 0.09 -5.93 9.88
N GLN A 142 1.00 -5.00 9.54
CA GLN A 142 1.38 -4.70 8.15
C GLN A 142 2.01 -5.92 7.47
N THR A 143 2.91 -6.63 8.15
CA THR A 143 3.54 -7.84 7.64
C THR A 143 2.51 -8.93 7.33
N LEU A 144 1.57 -9.16 8.25
CA LEU A 144 0.48 -10.13 8.09
C LEU A 144 -0.50 -9.76 6.97
N ALA A 145 -0.69 -8.48 6.67
CA ALA A 145 -1.51 -8.04 5.56
C ALA A 145 -0.77 -8.14 4.22
N ILE A 146 0.46 -7.59 4.15
CA ILE A 146 1.18 -7.41 2.89
C ILE A 146 1.83 -8.71 2.41
N VAL A 147 2.48 -9.48 3.29
CA VAL A 147 3.25 -10.64 2.86
C VAL A 147 2.36 -11.75 2.28
N PRO A 148 1.29 -12.23 2.95
CA PRO A 148 0.46 -13.28 2.38
C PRO A 148 -0.43 -12.76 1.24
N LEU A 149 -1.21 -11.70 1.45
CA LEU A 149 -2.18 -11.23 0.46
C LEU A 149 -1.49 -10.49 -0.70
N GLY A 150 -0.54 -9.61 -0.40
CA GLY A 150 0.28 -8.95 -1.42
C GLY A 150 1.17 -9.94 -2.17
N GLY A 151 1.66 -10.98 -1.49
CA GLY A 151 2.40 -12.08 -2.12
C GLY A 151 1.56 -12.83 -3.14
N LEU A 152 0.34 -13.25 -2.78
CA LEU A 152 -0.59 -13.87 -3.72
C LEU A 152 -0.83 -12.98 -4.95
N LEU A 153 -1.12 -11.70 -4.73
CA LEU A 153 -1.34 -10.73 -5.81
C LEU A 153 -0.09 -10.55 -6.67
N TYR A 154 1.08 -10.43 -6.04
CA TYR A 154 2.36 -10.26 -6.75
C TYR A 154 2.67 -11.45 -7.64
N PHE A 155 2.64 -12.68 -7.11
CA PHE A 155 2.96 -13.87 -7.89
C PHE A 155 1.93 -14.18 -8.97
N ALA A 156 0.64 -13.88 -8.73
CA ALA A 156 -0.40 -13.97 -9.77
C ALA A 156 -0.11 -13.01 -10.93
N LEU A 157 0.17 -11.74 -10.65
CA LEU A 157 0.52 -10.74 -11.68
C LEU A 157 1.83 -11.09 -12.39
N TYR A 158 2.80 -11.61 -11.66
CA TYR A 158 4.08 -12.03 -12.25
C TYR A 158 3.90 -13.19 -13.22
N SER A 159 3.11 -14.20 -12.85
CA SER A 159 2.74 -15.32 -13.72
C SER A 159 2.01 -14.87 -14.98
N LEU A 160 1.02 -13.95 -14.83
CA LEU A 160 0.31 -13.36 -15.98
C LEU A 160 1.25 -12.60 -16.92
N LYS A 161 2.23 -11.89 -16.38
CA LYS A 161 3.24 -11.18 -17.16
C LYS A 161 4.17 -12.13 -17.93
N GLU A 162 4.55 -13.25 -17.32
CA GLU A 162 5.35 -14.28 -17.98
C GLU A 162 4.57 -15.00 -19.08
N SER A 163 3.29 -15.31 -18.85
CA SER A 163 2.42 -15.99 -19.84
C SER A 163 2.06 -15.11 -21.03
N ASN A 164 1.94 -13.79 -20.83
CA ASN A 164 1.53 -12.84 -21.88
C ASN A 164 2.42 -11.59 -21.88
N PRO A 165 3.68 -11.69 -22.32
CA PRO A 165 4.62 -10.57 -22.28
C PRO A 165 4.23 -9.40 -23.19
N SER A 166 3.43 -9.65 -24.25
CA SER A 166 2.91 -8.64 -25.19
C SER A 166 1.56 -8.04 -24.77
N SER A 167 1.03 -8.41 -23.59
CA SER A 167 -0.23 -7.86 -23.10
C SER A 167 -0.13 -6.35 -22.90
N SER A 168 -1.14 -5.62 -23.41
CA SER A 168 -1.28 -4.16 -23.21
C SER A 168 -1.35 -3.76 -21.73
N ILE A 169 -1.62 -4.71 -20.83
CA ILE A 169 -1.66 -4.51 -19.38
C ILE A 169 -0.27 -4.14 -18.84
N PHE A 170 0.80 -4.73 -19.38
CA PHE A 170 2.18 -4.52 -18.92
C PHE A 170 3.02 -3.63 -19.85
N SER A 171 2.41 -3.06 -20.92
CA SER A 171 3.10 -2.10 -21.78
C SER A 171 3.42 -0.84 -20.99
N LYS A 172 4.70 -0.44 -21.04
CA LYS A 172 5.19 0.78 -20.36
C LYS A 172 4.61 2.05 -20.95
#